data_0875dc4b30e2bc48a4980f478231d7b4
#
_entry.id   0875dc4b30e2bc48a4980f478231d7b4
#
_cell.length_a   1.000
_cell.length_b   1.000
_cell.length_c   1.000
_cell.angle_alpha   90.00
_cell.angle_beta   90.00
_cell.angle_gamma   90.00
#
_symmetry.space_group_name_H-M   'P 1'
#
loop_
_entity.id
_entity.type
_entity.pdbx_description
1 polymer ?
#
loop_
_entity_poly.entity_id
_entity_poly.type
_entity_poly.pdbx_seq_one_letter_code
_entity_poly.pdbx_strand_id
1 'polypeptide(L)'
;MELKTSTSHYVNGADGVHFLELPDGNYQLIFGESKTYKKIGIAIGDALKSIYSFKNGINDQGNQKSGIQYEKSLISDNLFKETFSEEERKFLESLIYPTPTRNFDVDDAFGIFIGFQIDVSEEEKGLPTADFRKLIRARVDDEVSKYLTKIQSKIIEYKLQGHNFYIYVLPFTDINSKRKKIMEAITK
;
A
#
# COMPACT_ATOMS: atom_id res chain seq x y z
N MET A 1 2.15 -11.87 -7.23
CA MET A 1 2.11 -11.77 -8.71
C MET A 1 2.38 -10.32 -9.09
N GLU A 2 3.45 -10.03 -9.84
CA GLU A 2 3.72 -8.67 -10.34
C GLU A 2 3.00 -8.49 -11.68
N LEU A 3 2.00 -7.62 -11.71
CA LEU A 3 1.37 -7.15 -12.95
C LEU A 3 2.28 -6.11 -13.61
N LYS A 4 3.33 -6.56 -14.30
CA LYS A 4 4.15 -5.68 -15.15
C LYS A 4 3.43 -5.46 -16.48
N THR A 5 2.90 -4.28 -16.68
CA THR A 5 2.22 -3.90 -17.93
C THR A 5 3.19 -3.60 -19.09
N SER A 6 4.46 -3.32 -18.82
CA SER A 6 5.56 -3.31 -19.81
C SER A 6 6.92 -3.23 -19.12
N THR A 7 8.00 -3.65 -19.82
CA THR A 7 9.39 -3.58 -19.34
C THR A 7 9.98 -2.16 -19.34
N SER A 8 9.31 -1.17 -19.93
CA SER A 8 9.81 0.19 -20.11
C SER A 8 9.01 1.27 -19.38
N HIS A 9 7.90 0.93 -18.74
CA HIS A 9 7.11 1.90 -18.00
C HIS A 9 7.17 1.57 -16.51
N TYR A 10 7.46 2.59 -15.70
CA TYR A 10 7.17 2.54 -14.26
C TYR A 10 5.68 2.24 -14.12
N VAL A 11 5.33 1.27 -13.29
CA VAL A 11 3.94 0.94 -12.98
C VAL A 11 3.27 2.21 -12.45
N ASN A 12 2.40 2.79 -13.25
CA ASN A 12 1.68 4.01 -12.92
C ASN A 12 0.35 3.63 -12.25
N GLY A 13 0.38 2.87 -11.18
CA GLY A 13 -0.81 2.37 -10.48
C GLY A 13 -0.53 2.11 -9.02
N ALA A 14 -1.36 1.32 -8.38
CA ALA A 14 -1.10 0.81 -7.05
C ALA A 14 0.09 -0.19 -7.08
N ASP A 15 0.92 -0.19 -6.04
CA ASP A 15 2.02 -1.16 -5.89
C ASP A 15 1.51 -2.60 -5.70
N GLY A 16 0.23 -2.75 -5.37
CA GLY A 16 -0.47 -4.02 -5.26
C GLY A 16 -1.97 -3.83 -5.07
N VAL A 17 -2.73 -4.86 -5.38
CA VAL A 17 -4.19 -4.89 -5.18
C VAL A 17 -4.55 -6.15 -4.42
N HIS A 18 -5.34 -5.99 -3.36
CA HIS A 18 -5.76 -7.09 -2.49
C HIS A 18 -7.26 -7.06 -2.27
N PHE A 19 -7.85 -8.24 -2.12
CA PHE A 19 -9.24 -8.41 -1.71
C PHE A 19 -9.27 -8.83 -0.25
N LEU A 20 -10.06 -8.13 0.55
CA LEU A 20 -10.31 -8.45 1.96
C LEU A 20 -11.78 -8.76 2.14
N GLU A 21 -12.10 -9.99 2.55
CA GLU A 21 -13.43 -10.37 3.01
C GLU A 21 -13.67 -9.81 4.42
N LEU A 22 -14.80 -9.14 4.59
CA LEU A 22 -15.22 -8.57 5.85
C LEU A 22 -16.11 -9.55 6.63
N PRO A 23 -16.21 -9.41 7.96
CA PRO A 23 -17.02 -10.30 8.81
C PRO A 23 -18.52 -10.36 8.45
N ASP A 24 -19.02 -9.34 7.78
CA ASP A 24 -20.41 -9.22 7.32
C ASP A 24 -20.65 -9.84 5.92
N GLY A 25 -19.61 -10.45 5.33
CA GLY A 25 -19.64 -11.06 4.00
C GLY A 25 -19.45 -10.06 2.86
N ASN A 26 -19.21 -8.80 3.15
CA ASN A 26 -18.82 -7.79 2.17
C ASN A 26 -17.32 -7.87 1.87
N TYR A 27 -16.86 -7.14 0.86
CA TYR A 27 -15.47 -7.15 0.44
C TYR A 27 -14.91 -5.73 0.34
N GLN A 28 -13.62 -5.60 0.62
CA GLN A 28 -12.85 -4.39 0.32
C GLN A 28 -11.81 -4.66 -0.74
N LEU A 29 -11.73 -3.75 -1.71
CA LEU A 29 -10.65 -3.71 -2.68
C LEU A 29 -9.57 -2.76 -2.16
N ILE A 30 -8.42 -3.30 -1.74
CA ILE A 30 -7.34 -2.55 -1.12
C ILE A 30 -6.27 -2.25 -2.16
N PHE A 31 -6.08 -0.97 -2.47
CA PHE A 31 -4.99 -0.50 -3.31
C PHE A 31 -3.77 -0.21 -2.44
N GLY A 32 -2.68 -0.92 -2.70
CA GLY A 32 -1.44 -0.84 -1.94
C GLY A 32 -0.51 0.27 -2.42
N GLU A 33 0.11 0.98 -1.49
CA GLU A 33 1.16 1.97 -1.74
C GLU A 33 2.32 1.74 -0.77
N SER A 34 3.55 1.64 -1.28
CA SER A 34 4.74 1.35 -0.50
C SER A 34 5.75 2.49 -0.57
N LYS A 35 6.17 3.00 0.56
CA LYS A 35 7.19 4.06 0.66
C LYS A 35 8.25 3.70 1.69
N THR A 36 9.50 3.78 1.27
CA THR A 36 10.64 3.51 2.15
C THR A 36 11.61 4.69 2.13
N TYR A 37 11.69 5.41 3.24
CA TYR A 37 12.53 6.59 3.41
C TYR A 37 13.27 6.54 4.76
N LYS A 38 14.35 7.33 4.91
CA LYS A 38 15.00 7.47 6.22
C LYS A 38 14.08 8.08 7.27
N LYS A 39 13.23 9.03 6.87
CA LYS A 39 12.31 9.74 7.77
C LYS A 39 10.87 9.31 7.52
N ILE A 40 10.22 8.80 8.56
CA ILE A 40 8.82 8.34 8.49
C ILE A 40 7.86 9.43 8.00
N GLY A 41 8.03 10.68 8.44
CA GLY A 41 7.15 11.79 8.05
C GLY A 41 7.18 12.14 6.55
N ILE A 42 8.31 11.87 5.85
CA ILE A 42 8.41 11.99 4.39
C ILE A 42 7.64 10.85 3.75
N ALA A 43 7.88 9.59 4.19
CA ALA A 43 7.21 8.42 3.66
C ALA A 43 5.68 8.52 3.75
N ILE A 44 5.15 8.95 4.90
CA ILE A 44 3.71 9.18 5.11
C ILE A 44 3.17 10.25 4.15
N GLY A 45 3.86 11.38 4.04
CA GLY A 45 3.43 12.48 3.18
C GLY A 45 3.35 12.07 1.71
N ASP A 46 4.37 11.36 1.22
CA ASP A 46 4.44 10.89 -0.16
C ASP A 46 3.43 9.79 -0.43
N ALA A 47 3.20 8.85 0.51
CA ALA A 47 2.20 7.81 0.36
C ALA A 47 0.79 8.39 0.22
N LEU A 48 0.39 9.31 1.10
CA LEU A 48 -0.93 9.96 1.03
C LEU A 48 -1.07 10.82 -0.23
N LYS A 49 0.00 11.48 -0.70
CA LYS A 49 0.01 12.20 -1.96
C LYS A 49 -0.17 11.26 -3.15
N SER A 50 0.52 10.13 -3.18
CA SER A 50 0.37 9.10 -4.22
C SER A 50 -1.07 8.58 -4.27
N ILE A 51 -1.67 8.27 -3.12
CA ILE A 51 -3.07 7.82 -3.04
C ILE A 51 -4.02 8.90 -3.56
N TYR A 52 -3.81 10.17 -3.20
CA TYR A 52 -4.61 11.27 -3.73
C TYR A 52 -4.52 11.35 -5.25
N SER A 53 -3.30 11.30 -5.80
CA SER A 53 -3.05 11.32 -7.24
C SER A 53 -3.69 10.13 -7.96
N PHE A 54 -3.56 8.94 -7.37
CA PHE A 54 -4.16 7.72 -7.88
C PHE A 54 -5.70 7.77 -7.87
N LYS A 55 -6.30 8.18 -6.74
CA LYS A 55 -7.76 8.31 -6.60
C LYS A 55 -8.35 9.27 -7.62
N ASN A 56 -7.67 10.40 -7.88
CA ASN A 56 -8.16 11.44 -8.78
C ASN A 56 -7.70 11.25 -10.23
N GLY A 57 -6.93 10.22 -10.54
CA GLY A 57 -6.42 9.97 -11.89
C GLY A 57 -5.53 11.11 -12.43
N ILE A 58 -4.69 11.67 -11.56
CA ILE A 58 -3.78 12.78 -11.90
C ILE A 58 -2.32 12.41 -11.58
N ASN A 59 -1.39 13.01 -12.31
CA ASN A 59 0.03 12.95 -11.97
C ASN A 59 0.45 14.11 -11.03
N ASP A 60 1.74 14.16 -10.64
CA ASP A 60 2.29 15.21 -9.79
C ASP A 60 2.18 16.63 -10.36
N GLN A 61 1.97 16.76 -11.67
CA GLN A 61 1.78 18.02 -12.39
C GLN A 61 0.30 18.37 -12.55
N GLY A 62 -0.63 17.54 -12.04
CA GLY A 62 -2.08 17.73 -12.17
C GLY A 62 -2.65 17.32 -13.53
N ASN A 63 -1.85 16.69 -14.41
CA ASN A 63 -2.34 16.17 -15.69
C ASN A 63 -3.07 14.85 -15.50
N GLN A 64 -4.02 14.55 -16.38
CA GLN A 64 -4.74 13.27 -16.35
C GLN A 64 -3.77 12.09 -16.46
N LYS A 65 -4.00 11.09 -15.62
CA LYS A 65 -3.27 9.83 -15.54
C LYS A 65 -4.28 8.70 -15.29
N SER A 66 -3.87 7.46 -15.55
CA SER A 66 -4.62 6.29 -15.09
C SER A 66 -4.84 6.31 -13.57
N GLY A 67 -6.03 5.97 -13.14
CA GLY A 67 -6.42 5.92 -11.72
C GLY A 67 -7.17 4.63 -11.39
N ILE A 68 -7.97 4.65 -10.32
CA ILE A 68 -8.70 3.47 -9.81
C ILE A 68 -9.47 2.72 -10.91
N GLN A 69 -10.17 3.43 -11.79
CA GLN A 69 -10.96 2.78 -12.85
C GLN A 69 -10.09 2.03 -13.86
N TYR A 70 -8.93 2.58 -14.17
CA TYR A 70 -7.97 1.91 -15.04
C TYR A 70 -7.39 0.66 -14.39
N GLU A 71 -7.06 0.72 -13.09
CA GLU A 71 -6.59 -0.45 -12.35
C GLU A 71 -7.66 -1.56 -12.30
N LYS A 72 -8.92 -1.20 -12.05
CA LYS A 72 -10.03 -2.15 -12.10
C LYS A 72 -10.16 -2.81 -13.49
N SER A 73 -9.98 -2.04 -14.56
CA SER A 73 -9.94 -2.56 -15.94
C SER A 73 -8.78 -3.55 -16.15
N LEU A 74 -7.56 -3.19 -15.70
CA LEU A 74 -6.40 -4.09 -15.82
C LEU A 74 -6.57 -5.39 -15.03
N ILE A 75 -7.17 -5.33 -13.84
CA ILE A 75 -7.48 -6.52 -13.04
C ILE A 75 -8.44 -7.41 -13.84
N SER A 76 -9.52 -6.85 -14.37
CA SER A 76 -10.49 -7.57 -15.20
C SER A 76 -9.81 -8.23 -16.41
N ASP A 77 -9.01 -7.47 -17.17
CA ASP A 77 -8.30 -7.99 -18.34
C ASP A 77 -7.32 -9.13 -17.99
N ASN A 78 -6.72 -9.10 -16.81
CA ASN A 78 -5.80 -10.14 -16.37
C ASN A 78 -6.52 -11.35 -15.79
N LEU A 79 -7.71 -11.22 -15.23
CA LEU A 79 -8.54 -12.35 -14.80
C LEU A 79 -8.85 -13.32 -15.95
N PHE A 80 -8.94 -12.83 -17.19
CA PHE A 80 -9.13 -13.68 -18.37
C PHE A 80 -7.86 -14.41 -18.83
N LYS A 81 -6.68 -13.97 -18.36
CA LYS A 81 -5.38 -14.55 -18.73
C LYS A 81 -4.87 -15.58 -17.72
N GLU A 82 -5.39 -15.55 -16.49
CA GLU A 82 -5.00 -16.45 -15.41
C GLU A 82 -5.82 -17.75 -15.44
N THR A 83 -5.27 -18.80 -14.84
CA THR A 83 -5.91 -20.12 -14.72
C THR A 83 -6.94 -20.16 -13.58
N PHE A 84 -7.84 -19.20 -13.53
CA PHE A 84 -8.98 -19.23 -12.61
C PHE A 84 -10.09 -20.12 -13.20
N SER A 85 -10.82 -20.79 -12.32
CA SER A 85 -12.08 -21.42 -12.70
C SER A 85 -13.09 -20.37 -13.18
N GLU A 86 -14.08 -20.78 -13.96
CA GLU A 86 -15.12 -19.85 -14.42
C GLU A 86 -15.91 -19.23 -13.25
N GLU A 87 -16.07 -20.00 -12.17
CA GLU A 87 -16.75 -19.54 -10.95
C GLU A 87 -15.94 -18.48 -10.22
N GLU A 88 -14.62 -18.69 -10.05
CA GLU A 88 -13.71 -17.71 -9.45
C GLU A 88 -13.66 -16.43 -10.28
N ARG A 89 -13.61 -16.52 -11.60
CA ARG A 89 -13.66 -15.32 -12.47
C ARG A 89 -14.95 -14.54 -12.29
N LYS A 90 -16.10 -15.19 -12.36
CA LYS A 90 -17.41 -14.54 -12.16
C LYS A 90 -17.52 -13.89 -10.80
N PHE A 91 -16.94 -14.52 -9.77
CA PHE A 91 -16.87 -13.95 -8.44
C PHE A 91 -16.01 -12.68 -8.43
N LEU A 92 -14.77 -12.72 -8.93
CA LEU A 92 -13.86 -11.58 -8.97
C LEU A 92 -14.41 -10.44 -9.84
N GLU A 93 -15.03 -10.75 -11.00
CA GLU A 93 -15.71 -9.75 -11.83
C GLU A 93 -16.84 -9.06 -11.06
N SER A 94 -17.62 -9.81 -10.27
CA SER A 94 -18.71 -9.23 -9.47
C SER A 94 -18.21 -8.31 -8.35
N LEU A 95 -16.98 -8.52 -7.84
CA LEU A 95 -16.34 -7.64 -6.86
C LEU A 95 -15.82 -6.34 -7.49
N ILE A 96 -15.32 -6.41 -8.73
CA ILE A 96 -14.75 -5.25 -9.43
C ILE A 96 -15.83 -4.42 -10.10
N TYR A 97 -16.84 -5.07 -10.65
CA TYR A 97 -17.98 -4.46 -11.35
C TYR A 97 -19.31 -4.96 -10.76
N PRO A 98 -19.74 -4.43 -9.62
CA PRO A 98 -21.00 -4.85 -9.00
C PRO A 98 -22.17 -4.56 -9.92
N THR A 99 -23.06 -5.54 -10.09
CA THR A 99 -24.30 -5.38 -10.83
C THR A 99 -25.50 -5.35 -9.87
N PRO A 100 -26.66 -4.74 -10.23
CA PRO A 100 -27.82 -4.66 -9.35
C PRO A 100 -28.36 -6.01 -8.86
N THR A 101 -28.01 -7.10 -9.52
CA THR A 101 -28.43 -8.46 -9.17
C THR A 101 -27.42 -9.21 -8.30
N ARG A 102 -26.23 -8.66 -8.09
CA ARG A 102 -25.18 -9.19 -7.23
C ARG A 102 -24.61 -8.05 -6.38
N ASN A 103 -25.31 -7.77 -5.29
CA ASN A 103 -24.90 -6.76 -4.32
C ASN A 103 -23.86 -7.33 -3.36
N PHE A 104 -22.59 -7.36 -3.79
CA PHE A 104 -21.51 -7.22 -2.83
C PHE A 104 -21.20 -5.73 -2.75
N ASP A 105 -21.32 -5.13 -1.58
CA ASP A 105 -20.77 -3.80 -1.36
C ASP A 105 -19.23 -3.94 -1.37
N VAL A 106 -18.60 -3.41 -2.41
CA VAL A 106 -17.15 -3.37 -2.54
C VAL A 106 -16.69 -1.95 -2.29
N ASP A 107 -16.19 -1.70 -1.09
CA ASP A 107 -15.58 -0.43 -0.75
C ASP A 107 -14.11 -0.39 -1.17
N ASP A 108 -13.70 0.70 -1.81
CA ASP A 108 -12.30 0.97 -2.09
C ASP A 108 -11.58 1.40 -0.80
N ALA A 109 -10.50 0.71 -0.47
CA ALA A 109 -9.64 0.99 0.67
C ALA A 109 -8.18 1.19 0.24
N PHE A 110 -7.36 1.73 1.13
CA PHE A 110 -5.95 1.97 0.85
C PHE A 110 -5.05 1.28 1.88
N GLY A 111 -4.11 0.47 1.37
CA GLY A 111 -3.05 -0.15 2.14
C GLY A 111 -1.77 0.67 2.01
N ILE A 112 -1.18 1.12 3.11
CA ILE A 112 0.07 1.88 3.11
C ILE A 112 1.13 1.08 3.84
N PHE A 113 2.22 0.75 3.15
CA PHE A 113 3.40 0.17 3.76
C PHE A 113 4.50 1.22 3.88
N ILE A 114 4.91 1.54 5.12
CA ILE A 114 5.93 2.53 5.44
C ILE A 114 7.17 1.85 5.98
N GLY A 115 8.25 1.87 5.19
CA GLY A 115 9.59 1.54 5.68
C GLY A 115 10.31 2.82 6.14
N PHE A 116 10.90 2.82 7.34
CA PHE A 116 11.68 3.96 7.83
C PHE A 116 12.90 3.52 8.62
N GLN A 117 13.89 4.42 8.76
CA GLN A 117 15.11 4.10 9.48
C GLN A 117 14.99 4.53 10.94
N ILE A 118 15.46 3.63 11.84
CA ILE A 118 15.68 3.92 13.27
C ILE A 118 17.13 3.71 13.61
N ASP A 119 17.63 4.52 14.53
CA ASP A 119 18.96 4.34 15.07
C ASP A 119 18.93 3.33 16.23
N VAL A 120 19.88 2.39 16.21
CA VAL A 120 20.03 1.34 17.23
C VAL A 120 21.50 1.27 17.58
N SER A 121 21.83 1.45 18.87
CA SER A 121 23.20 1.35 19.35
C SER A 121 23.70 -0.11 19.38
N GLU A 122 25.01 -0.31 19.46
CA GLU A 122 25.61 -1.65 19.59
C GLU A 122 25.21 -2.32 20.91
N GLU A 123 25.06 -1.53 21.98
CA GLU A 123 24.59 -2.01 23.28
C GLU A 123 23.16 -2.55 23.18
N GLU A 124 22.28 -1.82 22.51
CA GLU A 124 20.89 -2.24 22.26
C GLU A 124 20.80 -3.51 21.44
N LYS A 125 21.67 -3.69 20.44
CA LYS A 125 21.75 -4.93 19.64
C LYS A 125 22.20 -6.14 20.47
N GLY A 126 22.92 -5.91 21.57
CA GLY A 126 23.32 -6.94 22.53
C GLY A 126 22.24 -7.39 23.48
N LEU A 127 21.09 -6.75 23.52
CA LEU A 127 19.98 -7.10 24.40
C LEU A 127 19.39 -8.49 24.05
N PRO A 128 18.83 -9.20 25.03
CA PRO A 128 18.02 -10.39 24.79
C PRO A 128 16.91 -10.09 23.78
N THR A 129 16.61 -11.03 22.90
CA THR A 129 15.66 -10.83 21.78
C THR A 129 14.30 -10.26 22.23
N ALA A 130 13.78 -10.68 23.37
CA ALA A 130 12.51 -10.20 23.90
C ALA A 130 12.58 -8.72 24.29
N ASP A 131 13.65 -8.33 25.00
CA ASP A 131 13.86 -6.94 25.43
C ASP A 131 14.13 -6.02 24.25
N PHE A 132 14.95 -6.48 23.30
CA PHE A 132 15.18 -5.76 22.04
C PHE A 132 13.88 -5.50 21.27
N ARG A 133 13.03 -6.52 21.12
CA ARG A 133 11.72 -6.35 20.45
C ARG A 133 10.82 -5.36 21.16
N LYS A 134 10.78 -5.41 22.50
CA LYS A 134 10.01 -4.48 23.33
C LYS A 134 10.51 -3.05 23.17
N LEU A 135 11.83 -2.84 23.21
CA LEU A 135 12.46 -1.54 22.99
C LEU A 135 12.10 -0.97 21.59
N ILE A 136 12.27 -1.78 20.54
CA ILE A 136 11.97 -1.35 19.16
C ILE A 136 10.49 -1.01 18.99
N ARG A 137 9.58 -1.84 19.54
CA ARG A 137 8.13 -1.57 19.50
C ARG A 137 7.81 -0.22 20.15
N ALA A 138 8.28 0.01 21.37
CA ALA A 138 8.03 1.27 22.06
C ALA A 138 8.55 2.49 21.29
N ARG A 139 9.74 2.37 20.67
CA ARG A 139 10.32 3.43 19.82
C ARG A 139 9.51 3.68 18.54
N VAL A 140 9.00 2.63 17.90
CA VAL A 140 8.12 2.74 16.74
C VAL A 140 6.80 3.40 17.13
N ASP A 141 6.19 2.97 18.22
CA ASP A 141 4.92 3.51 18.73
C ASP A 141 5.05 5.02 19.05
N ASP A 142 6.14 5.41 19.71
CA ASP A 142 6.44 6.83 19.99
C ASP A 142 6.63 7.63 18.69
N GLU A 143 7.39 7.10 17.74
CA GLU A 143 7.64 7.78 16.47
C GLU A 143 6.37 7.91 15.63
N VAL A 144 5.57 6.86 15.51
CA VAL A 144 4.29 6.89 14.77
C VAL A 144 3.30 7.86 15.40
N SER A 145 3.21 7.89 16.73
CA SER A 145 2.29 8.76 17.47
C SER A 145 2.47 10.25 17.14
N LYS A 146 3.71 10.67 16.87
CA LYS A 146 4.03 12.07 16.45
C LYS A 146 3.37 12.47 15.13
N TYR A 147 3.02 11.49 14.30
CA TYR A 147 2.48 11.74 12.96
C TYR A 147 0.97 11.50 12.83
N LEU A 148 0.28 10.98 13.85
CA LEU A 148 -1.15 10.69 13.78
C LEU A 148 -1.99 11.90 13.37
N THR A 149 -1.77 13.05 14.02
CA THR A 149 -2.47 14.30 13.68
C THR A 149 -2.17 14.76 12.25
N LYS A 150 -0.92 14.59 11.80
CA LYS A 150 -0.51 14.92 10.43
C LYS A 150 -1.20 14.01 9.41
N ILE A 151 -1.32 12.71 9.70
CA ILE A 151 -2.04 11.75 8.85
C ILE A 151 -3.50 12.18 8.71
N GLN A 152 -4.19 12.46 9.84
CA GLN A 152 -5.58 12.92 9.84
C GLN A 152 -5.75 14.23 9.04
N SER A 153 -4.87 15.20 9.26
CA SER A 153 -4.90 16.47 8.53
C SER A 153 -4.73 16.28 7.02
N LYS A 154 -3.83 15.38 6.61
CA LYS A 154 -3.60 15.07 5.18
C LYS A 154 -4.77 14.30 4.55
N ILE A 155 -5.40 13.39 5.28
CA ILE A 155 -6.62 12.71 4.82
C ILE A 155 -7.74 13.73 4.55
N ILE A 156 -7.89 14.74 5.41
CA ILE A 156 -8.85 15.81 5.23
C ILE A 156 -8.48 16.70 4.04
N GLU A 157 -7.22 17.17 3.98
CA GLU A 157 -6.70 18.02 2.90
C GLU A 157 -6.90 17.38 1.52
N TYR A 158 -6.63 16.09 1.41
CA TYR A 158 -6.76 15.33 0.17
C TYR A 158 -8.16 14.78 -0.08
N LYS A 159 -9.15 15.12 0.75
CA LYS A 159 -10.54 14.66 0.61
C LYS A 159 -10.65 13.13 0.50
N LEU A 160 -9.89 12.45 1.36
CA LEU A 160 -9.84 10.99 1.43
C LEU A 160 -10.70 10.42 2.56
N GLN A 161 -11.53 11.26 3.20
CA GLN A 161 -12.46 10.81 4.23
C GLN A 161 -13.48 9.82 3.62
N GLY A 162 -13.95 8.88 4.45
CA GLY A 162 -14.88 7.84 4.03
C GLY A 162 -14.21 6.59 3.45
N HIS A 163 -12.88 6.58 3.30
CA HIS A 163 -12.14 5.38 2.94
C HIS A 163 -11.47 4.75 4.15
N ASN A 164 -11.34 3.43 4.15
CA ASN A 164 -10.53 2.71 5.12
C ASN A 164 -9.04 2.78 4.75
N PHE A 165 -8.19 2.95 5.76
CA PHE A 165 -6.74 2.97 5.63
C PHE A 165 -6.12 1.90 6.50
N TYR A 166 -5.32 1.03 5.89
CA TYR A 166 -4.51 0.02 6.57
C TYR A 166 -3.05 0.45 6.50
N ILE A 167 -2.49 0.93 7.61
CA ILE A 167 -1.14 1.49 7.63
C ILE A 167 -0.22 0.54 8.40
N TYR A 168 0.75 -0.03 7.70
CA TYR A 168 1.79 -0.88 8.25
C TYR A 168 3.11 -0.13 8.29
N VAL A 169 3.76 -0.14 9.44
CA VAL A 169 5.02 0.59 9.66
C VAL A 169 6.11 -0.40 10.05
N LEU A 170 7.21 -0.41 9.30
CA LEU A 170 8.34 -1.31 9.52
C LEU A 170 9.64 -0.51 9.71
N PRO A 171 10.32 -0.65 10.86
CA PRO A 171 11.60 0.00 11.11
C PRO A 171 12.76 -0.78 10.49
N PHE A 172 13.73 -0.07 9.94
CA PHE A 172 15.00 -0.58 9.43
C PHE A 172 16.16 0.10 10.13
N THR A 173 17.22 -0.63 10.46
CA THR A 173 18.45 -0.06 11.05
C THR A 173 19.35 0.60 9.98
N ASP A 174 19.28 0.12 8.73
CA ASP A 174 20.02 0.69 7.59
C ASP A 174 19.28 0.38 6.28
N ILE A 175 18.53 1.35 5.81
CA ILE A 175 17.76 1.25 4.56
C ILE A 175 18.67 1.14 3.34
N ASN A 176 19.77 1.90 3.28
CA ASN A 176 20.60 1.95 2.09
C ASN A 176 21.34 0.62 1.85
N SER A 177 21.89 0.04 2.92
CA SER A 177 22.55 -1.28 2.83
C SER A 177 21.55 -2.37 2.44
N LYS A 178 20.33 -2.33 2.98
CA LYS A 178 19.27 -3.30 2.63
C LYS A 178 18.84 -3.17 1.18
N ARG A 179 18.60 -1.94 0.70
CA ARG A 179 18.29 -1.70 -0.73
C ARG A 179 19.38 -2.23 -1.65
N LYS A 180 20.65 -1.94 -1.34
CA LYS A 180 21.76 -2.43 -2.14
C LYS A 180 21.78 -3.97 -2.23
N LYS A 181 21.61 -4.66 -1.10
CA LYS A 181 21.55 -6.14 -1.07
C LYS A 181 20.37 -6.70 -1.88
N ILE A 182 19.20 -6.06 -1.82
CA ILE A 182 18.02 -6.47 -2.61
C ILE A 182 18.30 -6.29 -4.10
N MET A 183 18.84 -5.13 -4.51
CA MET A 183 19.19 -4.88 -5.90
C MET A 183 20.21 -5.89 -6.42
N GLU A 184 21.27 -6.18 -5.66
CA GLU A 184 22.27 -7.19 -6.01
C GLU A 184 21.69 -8.62 -6.13
N ALA A 185 20.64 -8.93 -5.38
CA ALA A 185 19.96 -10.22 -5.45
C ALA A 185 19.03 -10.38 -6.67
N ILE A 186 18.43 -9.27 -7.12
CA ILE A 186 17.51 -9.27 -8.26
C ILE A 186 18.26 -9.20 -9.60
N THR A 187 19.45 -8.61 -9.62
CA THR A 187 20.26 -8.41 -10.84
C THR A 187 21.20 -9.58 -11.16
N LYS A 188 21.20 -10.62 -10.36
CA LYS A 188 21.88 -11.90 -10.62
C LYS A 188 20.97 -12.86 -11.37
#